data_1a32fa785e59b835136ab7e34d6823b6
#
_entry.id   1a32fa785e59b835136ab7e34d6823b6
#
_cell.length_a   1.000
_cell.length_b   1.000
_cell.length_c   1.000
_cell.angle_alpha   90.00
_cell.angle_beta   90.00
_cell.angle_gamma   90.00
#
_symmetry.space_group_name_H-M   'P 1'
#
loop_
_entity.id
_entity.type
_entity.pdbx_description
1 polymer ?
#
loop_
_entity_poly.entity_id
_entity_poly.type
_entity_poly.pdbx_seq_one_letter_code
_entity_poly.pdbx_strand_id
1 'polypeptide(L)'
;MKKTFLSAVLLLSAATQTVWADTVFSCKTDNNKYIEVQKINRNLYEYSFGSAAKKEIAIRNSKADLLGRSDRWQGMGSGRWATMKFQNGEFMYTIWTGFDSVTHTESSGVVVERRGKEVARVGCTPQTAQANFNDADFSR
;
A
#
# COMPACT_ATOMS: atom_id res chain seq x y z
N MET A 1 -63.19 28.41 3.52
CA MET A 1 -61.85 28.64 3.02
C MET A 1 -60.90 27.68 3.68
N LYS A 2 -60.50 26.61 3.04
CA LYS A 2 -59.52 25.66 3.59
C LYS A 2 -58.14 26.07 3.06
N LYS A 3 -57.24 26.49 3.96
CA LYS A 3 -55.85 26.77 3.64
C LYS A 3 -55.07 25.46 3.77
N THR A 4 -54.70 24.87 2.66
CA THR A 4 -53.79 23.75 2.61
C THR A 4 -52.35 24.26 2.68
N PHE A 5 -51.66 23.96 3.80
CA PHE A 5 -50.23 24.18 3.93
C PHE A 5 -49.48 23.00 3.24
N LEU A 6 -48.83 23.28 2.12
CA LEU A 6 -47.89 22.36 1.52
C LEU A 6 -46.58 22.46 2.30
N SER A 7 -46.27 21.45 3.11
CA SER A 7 -44.93 21.29 3.69
C SER A 7 -43.99 20.69 2.65
N ALA A 8 -43.09 21.50 2.15
CA ALA A 8 -42.01 21.03 1.31
C ALA A 8 -40.95 20.37 2.21
N VAL A 9 -40.87 19.04 2.13
CA VAL A 9 -39.76 18.27 2.75
C VAL A 9 -38.54 18.36 1.84
N LEU A 10 -37.57 19.18 2.25
CA LEU A 10 -36.23 19.17 1.63
C LEU A 10 -35.52 17.89 2.05
N LEU A 11 -35.42 16.93 1.14
CA LEU A 11 -34.51 15.78 1.27
C LEU A 11 -33.09 16.26 1.01
N LEU A 12 -32.32 16.50 2.06
CA LEU A 12 -30.87 16.64 1.96
C LEU A 12 -30.30 15.25 1.63
N SER A 13 -30.01 15.00 0.36
CA SER A 13 -29.18 13.87 -0.05
C SER A 13 -27.74 14.15 0.37
N ALA A 14 -27.29 13.53 1.46
CA ALA A 14 -25.90 13.48 1.84
C ALA A 14 -25.17 12.65 0.78
N ALA A 15 -24.44 13.31 -0.12
CA ALA A 15 -23.54 12.67 -1.03
C ALA A 15 -22.39 12.10 -0.20
N THR A 16 -22.40 10.80 0.05
CA THR A 16 -21.26 10.07 0.61
C THR A 16 -20.17 10.06 -0.46
N GLN A 17 -19.20 10.94 -0.32
CA GLN A 17 -17.97 10.88 -1.13
C GLN A 17 -17.20 9.66 -0.68
N THR A 18 -17.21 8.61 -1.49
CA THR A 18 -16.30 7.47 -1.33
C THR A 18 -14.90 7.96 -1.65
N VAL A 19 -14.10 8.20 -0.61
CA VAL A 19 -12.67 8.44 -0.78
C VAL A 19 -12.03 7.12 -1.15
N TRP A 20 -11.69 6.96 -2.43
CA TRP A 20 -10.94 5.79 -2.91
C TRP A 20 -9.49 5.96 -2.47
N ALA A 21 -8.98 5.01 -1.68
CA ALA A 21 -7.56 4.94 -1.39
C ALA A 21 -6.81 4.50 -2.66
N ASP A 22 -5.73 5.19 -3.02
CA ASP A 22 -4.91 4.83 -4.17
C ASP A 22 -4.03 3.63 -3.82
N THR A 23 -4.14 2.55 -4.57
CA THR A 23 -3.26 1.40 -4.42
C THR A 23 -1.89 1.70 -5.01
N VAL A 24 -0.88 1.73 -4.15
CA VAL A 24 0.53 1.98 -4.51
C VAL A 24 1.24 0.69 -4.86
N PHE A 25 0.89 -0.39 -4.17
CA PHE A 25 1.43 -1.72 -4.41
C PHE A 25 0.39 -2.78 -4.08
N SER A 26 0.31 -3.82 -4.89
CA SER A 26 -0.47 -5.02 -4.58
C SER A 26 0.14 -6.25 -5.22
N CYS A 27 0.06 -7.38 -4.55
CA CYS A 27 0.32 -8.69 -5.14
C CYS A 27 -0.42 -9.80 -4.40
N LYS A 28 -0.51 -10.94 -5.07
CA LYS A 28 -0.98 -12.19 -4.48
C LYS A 28 0.23 -13.05 -4.10
N THR A 29 0.15 -13.74 -2.97
CA THR A 29 1.16 -14.70 -2.51
C THR A 29 0.73 -16.13 -2.78
N ASP A 30 1.67 -17.09 -2.72
CA ASP A 30 1.40 -18.50 -3.05
C ASP A 30 0.36 -19.17 -2.12
N ASN A 31 0.17 -18.63 -0.91
CA ASN A 31 -0.79 -19.14 0.06
C ASN A 31 -2.14 -18.39 0.04
N ASN A 32 -2.52 -17.80 -1.09
CA ASN A 32 -3.76 -17.03 -1.26
C ASN A 32 -3.90 -15.82 -0.34
N LYS A 33 -2.80 -15.26 0.10
CA LYS A 33 -2.76 -13.97 0.80
C LYS A 33 -2.49 -12.84 -0.19
N TYR A 34 -2.72 -11.62 0.26
CA TYR A 34 -2.44 -10.40 -0.49
C TYR A 34 -1.52 -9.49 0.32
N ILE A 35 -0.56 -8.92 -0.35
CA ILE A 35 0.25 -7.82 0.15
C ILE A 35 -0.26 -6.57 -0.54
N GLU A 36 -0.62 -5.55 0.22
CA GLU A 36 -1.10 -4.29 -0.31
C GLU A 36 -0.47 -3.10 0.40
N VAL A 37 -0.20 -2.05 -0.37
CA VAL A 37 0.12 -0.72 0.14
C VAL A 37 -0.86 0.26 -0.47
N GLN A 38 -1.57 0.98 0.38
CA GLN A 38 -2.54 1.97 -0.03
C GLN A 38 -2.14 3.36 0.50
N LYS A 39 -2.28 4.36 -0.35
CA LYS A 39 -2.20 5.76 0.02
C LYS A 39 -3.58 6.21 0.51
N ILE A 40 -3.71 6.37 1.81
CA ILE A 40 -4.98 6.77 2.43
C ILE A 40 -5.27 8.25 2.19
N ASN A 41 -4.23 9.09 2.29
CA ASN A 41 -4.25 10.50 1.95
C ASN A 41 -2.82 10.99 1.66
N ARG A 42 -2.62 12.28 1.46
CA ARG A 42 -1.30 12.85 1.14
C ARG A 42 -0.21 12.49 2.14
N ASN A 43 -0.57 12.27 3.41
CA ASN A 43 0.38 12.13 4.51
C ASN A 43 0.31 10.76 5.20
N LEU A 44 -0.52 9.84 4.73
CA LEU A 44 -0.78 8.56 5.39
C LEU A 44 -0.83 7.41 4.40
N TYR A 45 -0.07 6.37 4.68
CA TYR A 45 -0.04 5.11 3.95
C TYR A 45 -0.39 3.94 4.86
N GLU A 46 -1.01 2.93 4.30
CA GLU A 46 -1.32 1.68 4.99
C GLU A 46 -0.70 0.50 4.26
N TYR A 47 0.08 -0.29 4.98
CA TYR A 47 0.45 -1.65 4.58
C TYR A 47 -0.55 -2.62 5.15
N SER A 48 -0.99 -3.59 4.36
CA SER A 48 -1.81 -4.69 4.84
C SER A 48 -1.38 -6.04 4.25
N PHE A 49 -1.62 -7.08 5.03
CA PHE A 49 -1.42 -8.47 4.67
C PHE A 49 -2.60 -9.28 5.15
N GLY A 50 -3.11 -10.17 4.32
CA GLY A 50 -4.22 -11.04 4.69
C GLY A 50 -4.90 -11.69 3.50
N SER A 51 -5.99 -12.43 3.77
CA SER A 51 -6.84 -13.00 2.72
C SER A 51 -7.75 -11.93 2.11
N ALA A 52 -8.42 -12.26 1.00
CA ALA A 52 -9.41 -11.38 0.38
C ALA A 52 -10.55 -11.00 1.34
N ALA A 53 -10.90 -11.90 2.28
CA ALA A 53 -11.98 -11.68 3.25
C ALA A 53 -11.53 -10.95 4.51
N LYS A 54 -10.23 -11.03 4.89
CA LYS A 54 -9.75 -10.52 6.18
C LYS A 54 -8.29 -10.06 6.11
N LYS A 55 -8.05 -8.81 6.50
CA LYS A 55 -6.71 -8.30 6.82
C LYS A 55 -6.25 -8.91 8.14
N GLU A 56 -5.12 -9.60 8.13
CA GLU A 56 -4.47 -10.15 9.34
C GLU A 56 -3.54 -9.12 9.97
N ILE A 57 -2.93 -8.28 9.13
CA ILE A 57 -2.04 -7.18 9.53
C ILE A 57 -2.51 -5.93 8.79
N ALA A 58 -2.58 -4.81 9.49
CA ALA A 58 -2.78 -3.49 8.89
C ALA A 58 -1.98 -2.47 9.71
N ILE A 59 -1.05 -1.78 9.05
CA ILE A 59 -0.12 -0.84 9.68
C ILE A 59 -0.16 0.46 8.92
N ARG A 60 -0.41 1.55 9.63
CA ARG A 60 -0.39 2.90 9.08
C ARG A 60 0.84 3.64 9.56
N ASN A 61 1.57 4.22 8.61
CA ASN A 61 2.65 5.15 8.91
C ASN A 61 2.45 6.45 8.16
N SER A 62 2.97 7.53 8.73
CA SER A 62 3.00 8.82 8.05
C SER A 62 3.94 8.77 6.85
N LYS A 63 3.66 9.60 5.85
CA LYS A 63 4.57 9.76 4.71
C LYS A 63 5.98 10.18 5.15
N ALA A 64 6.07 11.08 6.12
CA ALA A 64 7.36 11.54 6.64
C ALA A 64 8.19 10.40 7.23
N ASP A 65 7.56 9.50 8.00
CA ASP A 65 8.24 8.33 8.56
C ASP A 65 8.69 7.34 7.49
N LEU A 66 7.86 7.11 6.47
CA LEU A 66 8.20 6.25 5.34
C LEU A 66 9.38 6.80 4.55
N LEU A 67 9.41 8.10 4.26
CA LEU A 67 10.49 8.75 3.51
C LEU A 67 11.85 8.65 4.21
N GLY A 68 11.86 8.67 5.54
CA GLY A 68 13.07 8.52 6.34
C GLY A 68 13.67 7.11 6.30
N ARG A 69 12.90 6.11 5.90
CA ARG A 69 13.28 4.69 5.95
C ARG A 69 13.26 3.99 4.60
N SER A 70 12.47 4.46 3.66
CA SER A 70 12.23 3.80 2.36
C SER A 70 13.26 4.20 1.31
N ASP A 71 13.50 3.30 0.37
CA ASP A 71 14.40 3.53 -0.76
C ASP A 71 13.56 3.81 -2.00
N ARG A 72 13.74 5.01 -2.57
CA ARG A 72 13.16 5.35 -3.87
C ARG A 72 13.78 4.48 -4.97
N TRP A 73 13.22 4.50 -6.16
CA TRP A 73 13.76 3.77 -7.29
C TRP A 73 15.25 3.99 -7.47
N GLN A 74 15.98 2.90 -7.42
CA GLN A 74 17.42 2.83 -7.61
C GLN A 74 17.73 1.81 -8.70
N GLY A 75 18.91 1.89 -9.29
CA GLY A 75 19.34 0.96 -10.31
C GLY A 75 20.84 0.72 -10.28
N MET A 76 21.23 -0.53 -10.62
CA MET A 76 22.60 -0.92 -10.87
C MET A 76 22.59 -1.91 -12.04
N GLY A 77 23.34 -1.59 -13.10
CA GLY A 77 23.31 -2.39 -14.32
C GLY A 77 21.91 -2.47 -14.92
N SER A 78 21.39 -3.68 -15.12
CA SER A 78 20.04 -3.92 -15.63
C SER A 78 18.96 -3.94 -14.56
N GLY A 79 19.34 -3.98 -13.29
CA GLY A 79 18.41 -4.07 -12.16
C GLY A 79 17.91 -2.73 -11.67
N ARG A 80 16.62 -2.66 -11.33
CA ARG A 80 15.98 -1.54 -10.64
C ARG A 80 15.15 -2.05 -9.48
N TRP A 81 15.12 -1.32 -8.39
CA TRP A 81 14.34 -1.67 -7.21
C TRP A 81 13.92 -0.44 -6.41
N ALA A 82 12.84 -0.63 -5.64
CA ALA A 82 12.38 0.32 -4.66
C ALA A 82 11.83 -0.40 -3.43
N THR A 83 11.84 0.25 -2.29
CA THR A 83 11.28 -0.29 -1.04
C THR A 83 10.37 0.72 -0.36
N MET A 84 9.34 0.21 0.33
CA MET A 84 8.60 0.97 1.34
C MET A 84 8.68 0.24 2.67
N LYS A 85 9.11 0.94 3.72
CA LYS A 85 9.37 0.36 5.05
C LYS A 85 8.39 0.89 6.07
N PHE A 86 7.48 0.02 6.50
CA PHE A 86 6.49 0.29 7.54
C PHE A 86 6.99 -0.23 8.88
N GLN A 87 6.81 0.56 9.93
CA GLN A 87 7.20 0.17 11.27
C GLN A 87 6.00 0.04 12.19
N ASN A 88 5.99 -1.05 12.96
CA ASN A 88 5.04 -1.28 14.04
C ASN A 88 5.79 -1.79 15.26
N GLY A 89 6.06 -0.91 16.22
CA GLY A 89 6.87 -1.24 17.40
C GLY A 89 8.28 -1.67 17.01
N GLU A 90 8.67 -2.87 17.42
CA GLU A 90 9.99 -3.45 17.11
C GLU A 90 10.06 -4.17 15.75
N PHE A 91 8.93 -4.22 15.01
CA PHE A 91 8.84 -4.86 13.70
C PHE A 91 8.97 -3.84 12.57
N MET A 92 9.74 -4.20 11.55
CA MET A 92 9.87 -3.49 10.29
C MET A 92 9.35 -4.38 9.16
N TYR A 93 8.44 -3.86 8.37
CA TYR A 93 7.87 -4.53 7.20
C TYR A 93 8.38 -3.81 5.95
N THR A 94 9.31 -4.42 5.24
CA THR A 94 9.89 -3.88 4.02
C THR A 94 9.23 -4.51 2.82
N ILE A 95 8.37 -3.74 2.14
CA ILE A 95 7.83 -4.12 0.85
C ILE A 95 8.89 -3.77 -0.18
N TRP A 96 9.33 -4.76 -0.96
CA TRP A 96 10.26 -4.55 -2.05
C TRP A 96 9.61 -4.83 -3.40
N THR A 97 10.04 -4.13 -4.41
CA THR A 97 9.79 -4.46 -5.81
C THR A 97 11.06 -4.26 -6.60
N GLY A 98 11.33 -5.16 -7.52
CA GLY A 98 12.51 -5.12 -8.36
C GLY A 98 12.20 -5.62 -9.77
N PHE A 99 12.94 -5.10 -10.74
CA PHE A 99 12.86 -5.46 -12.15
C PHE A 99 14.26 -5.53 -12.77
N ASP A 100 14.52 -6.56 -13.55
CA ASP A 100 15.72 -6.68 -14.39
C ASP A 100 15.34 -6.52 -15.86
N SER A 101 15.90 -5.49 -16.50
CA SER A 101 15.57 -5.13 -17.88
C SER A 101 16.17 -6.06 -18.94
N VAL A 102 17.19 -6.84 -18.60
CA VAL A 102 17.82 -7.80 -19.52
C VAL A 102 17.08 -9.13 -19.50
N THR A 103 16.80 -9.64 -18.31
CA THR A 103 16.10 -10.92 -18.14
C THR A 103 14.58 -10.78 -18.17
N HIS A 104 14.06 -9.55 -18.11
CA HIS A 104 12.63 -9.23 -17.97
C HIS A 104 11.98 -9.92 -16.78
N THR A 105 12.73 -10.10 -15.69
CA THR A 105 12.24 -10.73 -14.46
C THR A 105 11.82 -9.68 -13.45
N GLU A 106 10.69 -9.93 -12.80
CA GLU A 106 10.17 -9.14 -11.67
C GLU A 106 10.26 -9.94 -10.38
N SER A 107 10.57 -9.28 -9.29
CA SER A 107 10.58 -9.85 -7.95
C SER A 107 10.00 -8.84 -6.98
N SER A 108 9.05 -9.28 -6.18
CA SER A 108 8.38 -8.43 -5.20
C SER A 108 7.96 -9.24 -3.98
N GLY A 109 7.73 -8.57 -2.87
CA GLY A 109 7.28 -9.22 -1.65
C GLY A 109 7.43 -8.34 -0.41
N VAL A 110 7.41 -8.98 0.74
CA VAL A 110 7.65 -8.34 2.03
C VAL A 110 8.66 -9.12 2.86
N VAL A 111 9.61 -8.40 3.44
CA VAL A 111 10.52 -8.91 4.48
C VAL A 111 10.08 -8.33 5.80
N VAL A 112 9.97 -9.17 6.82
CA VAL A 112 9.67 -8.76 8.18
C VAL A 112 10.90 -8.94 9.04
N GLU A 113 11.32 -7.86 9.66
CA GLU A 113 12.44 -7.84 10.61
C GLU A 113 11.95 -7.47 12.01
N ARG A 114 12.53 -8.11 13.00
CA ARG A 114 12.36 -7.74 14.41
C ARG A 114 13.71 -7.32 14.96
N ARG A 115 13.83 -6.07 15.41
CA ARG A 115 15.07 -5.50 15.93
C ARG A 115 16.27 -5.70 14.98
N GLY A 116 16.03 -5.48 13.67
CA GLY A 116 17.07 -5.61 12.64
C GLY A 116 17.35 -7.04 12.17
N LYS A 117 16.66 -8.05 12.73
CA LYS A 117 16.83 -9.45 12.32
C LYS A 117 15.63 -9.96 11.54
N GLU A 118 15.85 -10.51 10.35
CA GLU A 118 14.80 -11.10 9.52
C GLU A 118 14.13 -12.27 10.27
N VAL A 119 12.79 -12.19 10.38
CA VAL A 119 11.97 -13.22 11.02
C VAL A 119 10.96 -13.85 10.05
N ALA A 120 10.66 -13.20 8.94
CA ALA A 120 9.79 -13.73 7.90
C ALA A 120 10.09 -13.08 6.54
N ARG A 121 9.79 -13.82 5.48
CA ARG A 121 9.87 -13.34 4.10
C ARG A 121 8.74 -13.98 3.30
N VAL A 122 7.96 -13.16 2.60
CA VAL A 122 6.86 -13.62 1.74
C VAL A 122 7.03 -13.02 0.36
N GLY A 123 7.16 -13.86 -0.64
CA GLY A 123 7.25 -13.46 -2.05
C GLY A 123 5.88 -13.34 -2.70
N CYS A 124 5.78 -12.45 -3.67
CA CYS A 124 4.64 -12.38 -4.58
C CYS A 124 4.67 -13.53 -5.57
N THR A 125 3.51 -14.11 -5.87
CA THR A 125 3.37 -15.01 -7.02
C THR A 125 3.75 -14.25 -8.29
N PRO A 126 4.57 -14.82 -9.19
CA PRO A 126 4.97 -14.17 -10.44
C PRO A 126 3.79 -13.62 -11.22
N GLN A 127 3.94 -12.45 -11.83
CA GLN A 127 2.95 -11.76 -12.66
C GLN A 127 1.70 -11.24 -11.91
N THR A 128 1.66 -11.32 -10.58
CA THR A 128 0.56 -10.75 -9.78
C THR A 128 0.88 -9.39 -9.20
N ALA A 129 2.15 -9.00 -9.16
CA ALA A 129 2.56 -7.72 -8.57
C ALA A 129 2.20 -6.54 -9.46
N GLN A 130 1.60 -5.53 -8.85
CA GLN A 130 1.35 -4.22 -9.43
C GLN A 130 2.04 -3.19 -8.54
N ALA A 131 3.14 -2.63 -9.02
CA ALA A 131 3.91 -1.63 -8.31
C ALA A 131 3.73 -0.27 -8.98
N ASN A 132 2.97 0.60 -8.35
CA ASN A 132 2.68 1.96 -8.80
C ASN A 132 3.46 2.99 -7.98
N PHE A 133 4.64 2.63 -7.50
CA PHE A 133 5.53 3.57 -6.83
C PHE A 133 5.96 4.65 -7.82
N ASN A 134 5.73 5.90 -7.48
CA ASN A 134 6.13 7.03 -8.29
C ASN A 134 6.98 8.01 -7.47
N ASP A 135 7.60 8.97 -8.12
CA ASP A 135 8.47 9.94 -7.44
C ASP A 135 7.73 10.76 -6.38
N ALA A 136 6.42 10.98 -6.55
CA ALA A 136 5.61 11.70 -5.57
C ALA A 136 5.45 10.92 -4.24
N ASP A 137 5.55 9.59 -4.27
CA ASP A 137 5.52 8.76 -3.05
C ASP A 137 6.81 8.86 -2.25
N PHE A 138 7.91 9.27 -2.90
CA PHE A 138 9.24 9.43 -2.31
C PHE A 138 9.69 10.89 -2.19
N SER A 139 8.86 11.87 -2.52
CA SER A 139 9.15 13.30 -2.38
C SER A 139 8.46 13.93 -1.17
N ARG A 140 9.07 14.95 -0.60
CA ARG A 140 8.47 15.77 0.46
C ARG A 140 7.41 16.72 -0.08
#